data_4a48cc792545b893d168e14a22ddba35
#
_entry.id   4a48cc792545b893d168e14a22ddba35
#
_cell.length_a   1.000
_cell.length_b   1.000
_cell.length_c   1.000
_cell.angle_alpha   90.00
_cell.angle_beta   90.00
_cell.angle_gamma   90.00
#
_symmetry.space_group_name_H-M   'P 1'
#
loop_
_entity.id
_entity.type
_entity.pdbx_description
1 polymer ?
#
loop_
_entity_poly.entity_id
_entity_poly.type
_entity_poly.pdbx_seq_one_letter_code
_entity_poly.pdbx_strand_id
1 'polypeptide(L)'
;MIEEDSLNRFCIVLTLACIMACHAADSSVVKMTAQEDRQRLLDLLRIKELRRGADGRNADAPNAANYDESKANPFPTLPDPLVLKNGRRVKTAAQWWKQRRPQIVEEFDREIYGRMPKVTPKVKWEVLSTANETIGGVAVIAKKLVGHVDNSTYPEITVDIQLTLATPANAMGPVPVVMEFGYGARPVTAAVTAPPPGPNWRELVLAKGWGFAILLPTSIQADNGQGLTQGIIGLVNKGQPRKVDDWGALRAWGWGASRALDYFETDKSVNPKRIAIEGHSRYGKATAVAMADDARLAMAFVSSSGEGGVKLHRRNWGELVENVAATNEYHWMAGNFLKYAGPLHWNDLPVDSHQLVALCAPRPVFISAGATKGDGWVDAKGMFLAGAGAGPVYKLLGKSDMGTVQFPPMETGLMDGDVAFRQHSGGHTPGPNWPVFLEFAQRYFTR
;
A
#
# COMPACT_ATOMS: atom_id res chain seq x y z
N MET A 1 -81.71 52.57 -18.16
CA MET A 1 -82.36 51.84 -18.90
C MET A 1 -81.26 51.03 -19.58
N ILE A 2 -80.53 50.48 -18.82
CA ILE A 2 -79.22 49.84 -19.22
C ILE A 2 -79.23 48.57 -18.43
N GLU A 3 -79.32 47.45 -19.14
CA GLU A 3 -79.13 46.12 -18.58
C GLU A 3 -77.70 45.73 -18.63
N GLU A 4 -77.21 45.19 -17.51
CA GLU A 4 -75.89 44.58 -17.34
C GLU A 4 -75.95 43.12 -17.81
N ASP A 5 -74.99 42.73 -18.70
CA ASP A 5 -74.79 41.36 -19.05
C ASP A 5 -73.47 40.87 -18.42
N SER A 6 -73.62 39.93 -17.54
CA SER A 6 -72.47 39.31 -16.79
C SER A 6 -71.86 38.14 -17.59
N LEU A 7 -70.65 38.32 -18.10
CA LEU A 7 -69.86 37.20 -18.72
C LEU A 7 -69.04 36.50 -17.65
N ASN A 8 -69.44 35.27 -17.40
CA ASN A 8 -68.72 34.30 -16.58
C ASN A 8 -67.40 33.87 -17.29
N ARG A 9 -66.27 34.27 -16.75
CA ARG A 9 -64.98 33.74 -17.18
C ARG A 9 -64.55 32.55 -16.31
N PHE A 10 -64.67 31.36 -16.87
CA PHE A 10 -64.06 30.14 -16.34
C PHE A 10 -62.54 30.23 -16.51
N CYS A 11 -61.81 30.40 -15.41
CA CYS A 11 -60.38 30.20 -15.38
C CYS A 11 -60.08 28.68 -15.23
N ILE A 12 -59.65 28.04 -16.31
CA ILE A 12 -59.06 26.69 -16.25
C ILE A 12 -57.63 26.86 -15.80
N VAL A 13 -57.36 26.50 -14.52
CA VAL A 13 -56.02 26.35 -14.00
C VAL A 13 -55.45 24.98 -14.47
N LEU A 14 -54.61 24.99 -15.49
CA LEU A 14 -53.80 23.83 -15.85
C LEU A 14 -52.70 23.66 -14.85
N THR A 15 -52.85 22.75 -13.90
CA THR A 15 -51.76 22.28 -13.04
C THR A 15 -50.86 21.35 -13.84
N LEU A 16 -49.75 21.86 -14.35
CA LEU A 16 -48.69 21.03 -14.87
C LEU A 16 -48.01 20.32 -13.70
N ALA A 17 -48.38 19.07 -13.42
CA ALA A 17 -47.65 18.20 -12.56
C ALA A 17 -46.36 17.77 -13.31
N CYS A 18 -45.24 18.44 -13.06
CA CYS A 18 -43.91 17.94 -13.40
C CYS A 18 -43.65 16.69 -12.57
N ILE A 19 -43.92 15.53 -13.15
CA ILE A 19 -43.41 14.25 -12.66
C ILE A 19 -41.92 14.30 -12.93
N MET A 20 -41.13 14.73 -11.94
CA MET A 20 -39.71 14.37 -11.90
C MET A 20 -39.62 12.85 -11.70
N ALA A 21 -39.51 12.15 -12.79
CA ALA A 21 -39.03 10.76 -12.77
C ALA A 21 -37.58 10.81 -12.20
N CYS A 22 -37.45 10.70 -10.88
CA CYS A 22 -36.21 10.28 -10.28
C CYS A 22 -35.92 8.90 -10.90
N HIS A 23 -35.08 8.85 -11.93
CA HIS A 23 -34.43 7.63 -12.30
C HIS A 23 -33.60 7.27 -11.06
N ALA A 24 -34.08 6.31 -10.28
CA ALA A 24 -33.23 5.59 -9.34
C ALA A 24 -32.12 5.00 -10.24
N ALA A 25 -30.94 5.58 -10.16
CA ALA A 25 -29.77 4.98 -10.81
C ALA A 25 -29.76 3.52 -10.38
N ASP A 26 -29.63 2.62 -11.33
CA ASP A 26 -29.54 1.19 -11.07
C ASP A 26 -28.48 0.98 -9.99
N SER A 27 -28.94 0.61 -8.78
CA SER A 27 -28.07 0.50 -7.60
C SER A 27 -27.27 -0.78 -7.60
N SER A 28 -27.35 -1.56 -8.67
CA SER A 28 -26.66 -2.83 -8.78
C SER A 28 -25.14 -2.65 -8.91
N VAL A 29 -24.40 -3.60 -8.32
CA VAL A 29 -22.95 -3.65 -8.44
C VAL A 29 -22.58 -3.94 -9.90
N VAL A 30 -21.79 -3.04 -10.50
CA VAL A 30 -21.30 -3.21 -11.88
C VAL A 30 -20.34 -4.39 -11.92
N LYS A 31 -20.61 -5.36 -12.79
CA LYS A 31 -19.76 -6.52 -13.03
C LYS A 31 -18.89 -6.26 -14.24
N MET A 32 -17.57 -6.30 -14.04
CA MET A 32 -16.58 -6.10 -15.10
C MET A 32 -15.42 -7.07 -14.89
N THR A 33 -14.86 -7.56 -15.97
CA THR A 33 -13.56 -8.24 -15.95
C THR A 33 -12.44 -7.23 -15.71
N ALA A 34 -11.27 -7.69 -15.28
CA ALA A 34 -10.07 -6.84 -15.16
C ALA A 34 -9.69 -6.19 -16.50
N GLN A 35 -9.90 -6.90 -17.60
CA GLN A 35 -9.65 -6.40 -18.96
C GLN A 35 -10.59 -5.23 -19.31
N GLU A 36 -11.88 -5.38 -19.05
CA GLU A 36 -12.89 -4.35 -19.32
C GLU A 36 -12.68 -3.10 -18.49
N ASP A 37 -12.41 -3.24 -17.17
CA ASP A 37 -12.13 -2.06 -16.33
C ASP A 37 -10.85 -1.35 -16.75
N ARG A 38 -9.78 -2.11 -17.06
CA ARG A 38 -8.55 -1.52 -17.56
C ARG A 38 -8.76 -0.79 -18.89
N GLN A 39 -9.51 -1.39 -19.84
CA GLN A 39 -9.83 -0.73 -21.12
C GLN A 39 -10.62 0.55 -20.89
N ARG A 40 -11.64 0.52 -20.03
CA ARG A 40 -12.41 1.70 -19.62
C ARG A 40 -11.51 2.83 -19.11
N LEU A 41 -10.50 2.51 -18.27
CA LEU A 41 -9.54 3.51 -17.80
C LEU A 41 -8.68 4.07 -18.93
N LEU A 42 -8.24 3.22 -19.88
CA LEU A 42 -7.49 3.67 -21.06
C LEU A 42 -8.32 4.63 -21.91
N ASP A 43 -9.61 4.33 -22.11
CA ASP A 43 -10.54 5.16 -22.88
C ASP A 43 -10.76 6.52 -22.20
N LEU A 44 -10.97 6.54 -20.85
CA LEU A 44 -11.10 7.76 -20.06
C LEU A 44 -9.85 8.65 -20.16
N LEU A 45 -8.67 8.03 -20.19
CA LEU A 45 -7.37 8.70 -20.26
C LEU A 45 -6.98 9.00 -21.74
N ARG A 46 -7.76 8.55 -22.71
CA ARG A 46 -7.48 8.65 -24.16
C ARG A 46 -6.14 8.02 -24.58
N ILE A 47 -5.80 6.90 -23.90
CA ILE A 47 -4.59 6.14 -24.18
C ILE A 47 -4.93 5.04 -25.20
N LYS A 48 -4.30 5.07 -26.37
CA LYS A 48 -4.54 4.08 -27.42
C LYS A 48 -3.83 2.77 -27.16
N GLU A 49 -2.61 2.84 -26.66
CA GLU A 49 -1.73 1.68 -26.45
C GLU A 49 -0.80 1.90 -25.25
N LEU A 50 -0.50 0.82 -24.55
CA LEU A 50 0.54 0.78 -23.53
C LEU A 50 1.74 0.01 -24.06
N ARG A 51 2.93 0.43 -23.66
CA ARG A 51 4.16 -0.34 -23.88
C ARG A 51 4.06 -1.68 -23.15
N ARG A 52 4.72 -2.71 -23.68
CA ARG A 52 4.80 -4.02 -23.04
C ARG A 52 5.70 -3.94 -21.82
N GLY A 53 5.30 -4.59 -20.73
CA GLY A 53 6.14 -4.80 -19.56
C GLY A 53 7.37 -5.65 -19.88
N ALA A 54 8.40 -5.52 -19.08
CA ALA A 54 9.63 -6.31 -19.23
C ALA A 54 9.35 -7.81 -19.04
N ASP A 55 9.91 -8.64 -19.93
CA ASP A 55 9.84 -10.10 -19.84
C ASP A 55 11.04 -10.64 -19.04
N GLY A 56 10.79 -11.01 -17.77
CA GLY A 56 11.81 -11.58 -16.91
C GLY A 56 12.06 -13.08 -17.12
N ARG A 57 11.34 -13.73 -18.05
CA ARG A 57 11.39 -15.18 -18.27
C ARG A 57 12.10 -15.55 -19.56
N ASN A 58 12.02 -14.69 -20.57
CA ASN A 58 12.64 -14.91 -21.88
C ASN A 58 13.68 -13.83 -22.17
N ALA A 59 14.96 -14.17 -22.05
CA ALA A 59 16.06 -13.25 -22.30
C ALA A 59 16.19 -12.83 -23.79
N ASP A 60 15.60 -13.60 -24.71
CA ASP A 60 15.63 -13.33 -26.14
C ASP A 60 14.38 -12.54 -26.62
N ALA A 61 13.48 -12.20 -25.71
CA ALA A 61 12.29 -11.41 -26.04
C ALA A 61 12.69 -9.97 -26.43
N PRO A 62 11.98 -9.33 -27.39
CA PRO A 62 12.24 -7.93 -27.75
C PRO A 62 12.09 -6.97 -26.56
N ASN A 63 11.32 -7.36 -25.54
CA ASN A 63 11.10 -6.64 -24.29
C ASN A 63 11.71 -7.39 -23.08
N ALA A 64 12.80 -8.15 -23.28
CA ALA A 64 13.49 -8.83 -22.20
C ALA A 64 13.85 -7.87 -21.07
N ALA A 65 13.67 -8.32 -19.82
CA ALA A 65 14.04 -7.54 -18.65
C ALA A 65 15.54 -7.25 -18.64
N ASN A 66 15.89 -6.02 -18.36
CA ASN A 66 17.28 -5.62 -18.20
C ASN A 66 17.80 -6.06 -16.83
N TYR A 67 18.97 -6.72 -16.83
CA TYR A 67 19.78 -7.06 -15.65
C TYR A 67 21.24 -6.61 -15.81
N ASP A 68 21.51 -5.69 -16.75
CA ASP A 68 22.81 -5.06 -16.99
C ASP A 68 22.82 -3.68 -16.30
N GLU A 69 23.64 -3.53 -15.26
CA GLU A 69 23.71 -2.29 -14.46
C GLU A 69 24.16 -1.09 -15.30
N SER A 70 24.93 -1.29 -16.36
CA SER A 70 25.37 -0.21 -17.28
C SER A 70 24.19 0.46 -18.00
N LYS A 71 23.05 -0.23 -18.12
CA LYS A 71 21.81 0.23 -18.76
C LYS A 71 20.71 0.58 -17.76
N ALA A 72 20.99 0.45 -16.46
CA ALA A 72 19.97 0.53 -15.43
C ALA A 72 19.49 1.97 -15.13
N ASN A 73 20.27 3.00 -15.48
CA ASN A 73 19.98 4.39 -15.12
C ASN A 73 19.78 5.29 -16.36
N PRO A 74 18.73 5.09 -17.18
CA PRO A 74 18.45 5.95 -18.33
C PRO A 74 18.06 7.37 -17.90
N PHE A 75 17.54 7.53 -16.67
CA PHE A 75 17.11 8.80 -16.08
C PHE A 75 17.76 9.00 -14.70
N PRO A 76 19.03 9.43 -14.65
CA PRO A 76 19.80 9.49 -13.41
C PRO A 76 19.37 10.62 -12.46
N THR A 77 18.63 11.62 -12.96
CA THR A 77 18.18 12.77 -12.16
C THR A 77 16.86 12.44 -11.47
N LEU A 78 16.88 12.38 -10.14
CA LEU A 78 15.68 12.19 -9.34
C LEU A 78 15.10 13.54 -8.90
N PRO A 79 13.76 13.64 -8.74
CA PRO A 79 13.13 14.84 -8.18
C PRO A 79 13.57 15.04 -6.72
N ASP A 80 14.21 16.19 -6.41
CA ASP A 80 14.70 16.49 -5.05
C ASP A 80 13.53 16.55 -4.04
N PRO A 81 13.52 15.71 -2.99
CA PRO A 81 12.46 15.70 -2.00
C PRO A 81 12.39 17.00 -1.18
N LEU A 82 13.44 17.82 -1.17
CA LEU A 82 13.52 19.09 -0.45
C LEU A 82 13.39 20.33 -1.34
N VAL A 83 12.86 20.18 -2.55
CA VAL A 83 12.55 21.30 -3.45
C VAL A 83 11.04 21.41 -3.66
N LEU A 84 10.47 22.58 -3.36
CA LEU A 84 9.05 22.90 -3.58
C LEU A 84 8.73 22.96 -5.08
N LYS A 85 7.46 22.82 -5.48
CA LYS A 85 7.02 22.99 -6.88
C LYS A 85 7.40 24.33 -7.51
N ASN A 86 7.59 25.37 -6.70
CA ASN A 86 8.04 26.69 -7.17
C ASN A 86 9.57 26.86 -7.18
N GLY A 87 10.33 25.78 -7.06
CA GLY A 87 11.79 25.76 -7.09
C GLY A 87 12.49 26.16 -5.78
N ARG A 88 11.78 26.64 -4.77
CA ARG A 88 12.39 27.02 -3.48
C ARG A 88 12.79 25.80 -2.67
N ARG A 89 13.96 25.86 -2.04
CA ARG A 89 14.47 24.78 -1.19
C ARG A 89 13.84 24.77 0.20
N VAL A 90 13.47 23.60 0.67
CA VAL A 90 13.01 23.34 2.04
C VAL A 90 14.24 23.28 2.96
N LYS A 91 14.25 24.08 4.03
CA LYS A 91 15.38 24.21 4.96
C LYS A 91 15.02 23.87 6.40
N THR A 92 13.74 23.71 6.72
CA THR A 92 13.27 23.44 8.09
C THR A 92 12.21 22.34 8.13
N ALA A 93 12.11 21.64 9.26
CA ALA A 93 11.07 20.65 9.51
C ALA A 93 9.65 21.26 9.32
N ALA A 94 9.44 22.51 9.76
CA ALA A 94 8.15 23.19 9.58
C ALA A 94 7.78 23.37 8.10
N GLN A 95 8.75 23.73 7.24
CA GLN A 95 8.53 23.83 5.78
C GLN A 95 8.24 22.45 5.18
N TRP A 96 8.94 21.40 5.63
CA TRP A 96 8.65 20.03 5.22
C TRP A 96 7.19 19.68 5.52
N TRP A 97 6.77 19.76 6.78
CA TRP A 97 5.43 19.35 7.20
C TRP A 97 4.30 20.18 6.59
N LYS A 98 4.48 21.51 6.50
CA LYS A 98 3.42 22.43 6.08
C LYS A 98 3.36 22.66 4.58
N GLN A 99 4.46 22.43 3.83
CA GLN A 99 4.53 22.78 2.43
C GLN A 99 4.92 21.60 1.54
N ARG A 100 6.11 21.01 1.74
CA ARG A 100 6.62 20.01 0.79
C ARG A 100 5.96 18.65 0.89
N ARG A 101 5.82 18.12 2.09
CA ARG A 101 5.15 16.84 2.30
C ARG A 101 3.74 16.80 1.69
N PRO A 102 2.85 17.78 1.89
CA PRO A 102 1.55 17.82 1.22
C PRO A 102 1.64 17.83 -0.32
N GLN A 103 2.65 18.49 -0.90
CA GLN A 103 2.85 18.48 -2.35
C GLN A 103 3.21 17.08 -2.87
N ILE A 104 4.09 16.36 -2.14
CA ILE A 104 4.48 14.99 -2.51
C ILE A 104 3.31 14.03 -2.34
N VAL A 105 2.57 14.12 -1.24
CA VAL A 105 1.36 13.32 -1.00
C VAL A 105 0.35 13.51 -2.13
N GLU A 106 0.08 14.76 -2.51
CA GLU A 106 -0.83 15.08 -3.61
C GLU A 106 -0.44 14.42 -4.93
N GLU A 107 0.88 14.36 -5.25
CA GLU A 107 1.33 13.71 -6.47
C GLU A 107 1.18 12.18 -6.40
N PHE A 108 1.48 11.54 -5.25
CA PHE A 108 1.24 10.12 -5.06
C PHE A 108 -0.26 9.79 -5.11
N ASP A 109 -1.10 10.65 -4.52
CA ASP A 109 -2.55 10.50 -4.52
C ASP A 109 -3.12 10.58 -5.93
N ARG A 110 -2.72 11.58 -6.69
CA ARG A 110 -3.27 11.82 -8.02
C ARG A 110 -2.75 10.83 -9.05
N GLU A 111 -1.45 10.50 -9.01
CA GLU A 111 -0.79 9.86 -10.14
C GLU A 111 -0.43 8.39 -9.91
N ILE A 112 -0.25 7.96 -8.65
CA ILE A 112 0.31 6.63 -8.38
C ILE A 112 -0.66 5.72 -7.63
N TYR A 113 -1.02 6.06 -6.38
CA TYR A 113 -1.81 5.14 -5.54
C TYR A 113 -3.30 5.47 -5.48
N GLY A 114 -3.68 6.65 -5.96
CA GLY A 114 -5.06 7.15 -5.93
C GLY A 114 -5.44 7.81 -4.61
N ARG A 115 -6.46 8.65 -4.67
CA ARG A 115 -6.95 9.43 -3.53
C ARG A 115 -7.78 8.56 -2.61
N MET A 116 -7.42 8.52 -1.36
CA MET A 116 -8.31 7.98 -0.34
C MET A 116 -9.54 8.88 -0.21
N PRO A 117 -10.76 8.33 -0.12
CA PRO A 117 -11.95 9.11 0.13
C PRO A 117 -11.85 9.93 1.42
N LYS A 118 -12.37 11.17 1.40
CA LYS A 118 -12.35 12.05 2.59
C LYS A 118 -13.15 11.47 3.75
N VAL A 119 -14.18 10.68 3.45
CA VAL A 119 -15.00 9.98 4.41
C VAL A 119 -14.97 8.50 4.06
N THR A 120 -14.50 7.69 4.98
CA THR A 120 -14.50 6.23 4.87
C THR A 120 -15.47 5.64 5.89
N PRO A 121 -16.07 4.47 5.62
CA PRO A 121 -16.96 3.79 6.56
C PRO A 121 -16.27 3.53 7.90
N LYS A 122 -17.04 3.53 8.98
CA LYS A 122 -16.58 3.12 10.31
C LYS A 122 -16.41 1.60 10.34
N VAL A 123 -15.55 1.12 11.23
CA VAL A 123 -15.33 -0.31 11.45
C VAL A 123 -15.64 -0.64 12.90
N LYS A 124 -16.49 -1.64 13.13
CA LYS A 124 -16.77 -2.22 14.44
C LYS A 124 -16.01 -3.53 14.57
N TRP A 125 -15.11 -3.60 15.52
CA TRP A 125 -14.34 -4.82 15.77
C TRP A 125 -15.09 -5.76 16.70
N GLU A 126 -15.05 -7.05 16.36
CA GLU A 126 -15.55 -8.17 17.16
C GLU A 126 -14.42 -9.18 17.38
N VAL A 127 -14.27 -9.67 18.62
CA VAL A 127 -13.38 -10.77 18.95
C VAL A 127 -14.17 -12.08 18.82
N LEU A 128 -13.95 -12.80 17.73
CA LEU A 128 -14.66 -14.07 17.45
C LEU A 128 -14.23 -15.18 18.39
N SER A 129 -12.94 -15.22 18.75
CA SER A 129 -12.42 -16.22 19.69
C SER A 129 -11.15 -15.72 20.38
N THR A 130 -10.96 -16.23 21.60
CA THR A 130 -9.72 -16.10 22.36
C THR A 130 -9.30 -17.48 22.83
N ALA A 131 -8.05 -17.86 22.59
CA ALA A 131 -7.50 -19.16 22.96
C ALA A 131 -6.12 -18.99 23.62
N ASN A 132 -5.82 -19.88 24.56
CA ASN A 132 -4.46 -20.07 25.06
C ASN A 132 -3.77 -21.10 24.18
N GLU A 133 -2.66 -20.71 23.57
CA GLU A 133 -1.89 -21.53 22.65
C GLU A 133 -0.41 -21.51 23.05
N THR A 134 0.39 -22.41 22.47
CA THR A 134 1.84 -22.40 22.59
C THR A 134 2.45 -22.32 21.21
N ILE A 135 3.26 -21.29 20.94
CA ILE A 135 3.93 -21.06 19.67
C ILE A 135 5.43 -20.90 19.94
N GLY A 136 6.25 -21.77 19.33
CA GLY A 136 7.71 -21.75 19.54
C GLY A 136 8.12 -21.89 21.02
N GLY A 137 7.34 -22.62 21.83
CA GLY A 137 7.58 -22.78 23.27
C GLY A 137 7.09 -21.60 24.13
N VAL A 138 6.54 -20.53 23.54
CA VAL A 138 5.98 -19.39 24.26
C VAL A 138 4.47 -19.55 24.41
N ALA A 139 3.97 -19.48 25.64
CA ALA A 139 2.54 -19.42 25.92
C ALA A 139 1.97 -18.07 25.44
N VAL A 140 0.91 -18.08 24.65
CA VAL A 140 0.29 -16.89 24.06
C VAL A 140 -1.21 -16.87 24.29
N ILE A 141 -1.77 -15.66 24.30
CA ILE A 141 -3.21 -15.41 24.14
C ILE A 141 -3.42 -15.05 22.68
N ALA A 142 -4.07 -15.97 21.94
CA ALA A 142 -4.38 -15.80 20.53
C ALA A 142 -5.84 -15.35 20.35
N LYS A 143 -6.05 -14.29 19.56
CA LYS A 143 -7.37 -13.76 19.24
C LYS A 143 -7.61 -13.84 17.73
N LYS A 144 -8.82 -14.28 17.35
CA LYS A 144 -9.35 -14.10 15.99
C LYS A 144 -10.35 -12.96 16.01
N LEU A 145 -10.20 -12.02 15.08
CA LEU A 145 -11.01 -10.81 15.04
C LEU A 145 -11.60 -10.60 13.65
N VAL A 146 -12.77 -9.99 13.65
CA VAL A 146 -13.38 -9.47 12.43
C VAL A 146 -13.72 -8.00 12.63
N GLY A 147 -13.37 -7.18 11.65
CA GLY A 147 -13.75 -5.76 11.58
C GLY A 147 -14.90 -5.58 10.61
N HIS A 148 -16.12 -5.43 11.12
CA HIS A 148 -17.31 -5.19 10.31
C HIS A 148 -17.31 -3.75 9.82
N VAL A 149 -17.18 -3.57 8.52
CA VAL A 149 -17.23 -2.25 7.89
C VAL A 149 -18.69 -1.82 7.74
N ASP A 150 -19.01 -0.62 8.19
CA ASP A 150 -20.35 -0.05 8.06
C ASP A 150 -20.73 0.10 6.58
N ASN A 151 -21.69 -0.72 6.15
CA ASN A 151 -22.22 -0.73 4.80
C ASN A 151 -23.66 -0.15 4.71
N SER A 152 -24.12 0.56 5.74
CA SER A 152 -25.48 1.12 5.80
C SER A 152 -25.83 2.01 4.61
N THR A 153 -24.83 2.64 3.98
CA THR A 153 -25.02 3.51 2.79
C THR A 153 -25.12 2.73 1.47
N TYR A 154 -24.69 1.45 1.47
CA TYR A 154 -24.76 0.55 0.32
C TYR A 154 -24.68 -0.94 0.79
N PRO A 155 -25.80 -1.53 1.22
CA PRO A 155 -25.84 -2.87 1.82
C PRO A 155 -25.50 -4.02 0.87
N GLU A 156 -25.46 -3.77 -0.45
CA GLU A 156 -25.12 -4.76 -1.48
C GLU A 156 -23.68 -5.29 -1.37
N ILE A 157 -22.81 -4.57 -0.66
CA ILE A 157 -21.41 -4.96 -0.44
C ILE A 157 -21.14 -5.06 1.05
N THR A 158 -20.66 -6.23 1.47
CA THR A 158 -20.16 -6.46 2.83
C THR A 158 -18.64 -6.59 2.82
N VAL A 159 -17.97 -5.95 3.78
CA VAL A 159 -16.52 -6.04 3.98
C VAL A 159 -16.26 -6.40 5.44
N ASP A 160 -15.67 -7.58 5.64
CA ASP A 160 -15.33 -8.12 6.95
C ASP A 160 -13.81 -8.31 7.05
N ILE A 161 -13.13 -7.36 7.69
CA ILE A 161 -11.67 -7.33 7.82
C ILE A 161 -11.22 -8.45 8.75
N GLN A 162 -10.39 -9.36 8.27
CA GLN A 162 -9.87 -10.47 9.05
C GLN A 162 -8.51 -10.12 9.67
N LEU A 163 -8.43 -10.23 10.99
CA LEU A 163 -7.23 -9.97 11.79
C LEU A 163 -7.03 -11.08 12.81
N THR A 164 -5.80 -11.53 12.96
CA THR A 164 -5.39 -12.35 14.11
C THR A 164 -4.36 -11.59 14.92
N LEU A 165 -4.38 -11.78 16.24
CA LEU A 165 -3.42 -11.18 17.18
C LEU A 165 -2.98 -12.25 18.16
N ALA A 166 -1.68 -12.38 18.40
CA ALA A 166 -1.13 -13.20 19.47
C ALA A 166 -0.17 -12.39 20.33
N THR A 167 -0.36 -12.41 21.64
CA THR A 167 0.51 -11.74 22.61
C THR A 167 0.99 -12.73 23.65
N PRO A 168 2.22 -12.61 24.20
CA PRO A 168 2.70 -13.47 25.28
C PRO A 168 1.74 -13.46 26.47
N ALA A 169 1.33 -14.66 26.94
CA ALA A 169 0.33 -14.79 28.01
C ALA A 169 0.83 -14.29 29.37
N ASN A 170 2.14 -14.30 29.59
CA ASN A 170 2.81 -13.87 30.82
C ASN A 170 3.39 -12.45 30.75
N ALA A 171 2.99 -11.65 29.76
CA ALA A 171 3.46 -10.27 29.64
C ALA A 171 3.03 -9.42 30.85
N MET A 172 3.97 -8.66 31.42
CA MET A 172 3.71 -7.78 32.59
C MET A 172 2.99 -6.48 32.25
N GLY A 173 2.68 -6.27 30.95
CA GLY A 173 2.00 -5.08 30.46
C GLY A 173 1.83 -5.11 28.94
N PRO A 174 1.39 -3.98 28.33
CA PRO A 174 1.17 -3.91 26.89
C PRO A 174 2.47 -4.13 26.11
N VAL A 175 2.45 -5.04 25.14
CA VAL A 175 3.63 -5.40 24.34
C VAL A 175 3.67 -4.69 22.98
N PRO A 176 4.88 -4.47 22.41
CA PRO A 176 5.02 -4.14 21.00
C PRO A 176 4.42 -5.23 20.11
N VAL A 177 3.91 -4.86 18.93
CA VAL A 177 3.35 -5.82 17.97
C VAL A 177 3.97 -5.62 16.59
N VAL A 178 4.31 -6.71 15.92
CA VAL A 178 4.61 -6.71 14.49
C VAL A 178 3.40 -7.22 13.74
N MET A 179 2.78 -6.36 12.94
CA MET A 179 1.64 -6.70 12.09
C MET A 179 2.12 -7.02 10.67
N GLU A 180 1.84 -8.25 10.21
CA GLU A 180 2.13 -8.69 8.85
C GLU A 180 0.90 -8.53 7.97
N PHE A 181 1.07 -8.04 6.75
CA PHE A 181 0.13 -8.27 5.68
C PHE A 181 0.24 -9.73 5.22
N GLY A 182 -0.64 -10.58 5.74
CA GLY A 182 -0.59 -12.02 5.54
C GLY A 182 -1.15 -12.47 4.18
N TYR A 183 -0.51 -13.47 3.61
CA TYR A 183 -1.13 -14.25 2.54
C TYR A 183 -2.13 -15.21 3.17
N GLY A 184 -3.41 -15.16 2.75
CA GLY A 184 -4.42 -16.11 3.21
C GLY A 184 -3.98 -17.57 3.02
N ALA A 185 -4.71 -18.50 3.64
CA ALA A 185 -4.44 -19.91 3.46
C ALA A 185 -4.39 -20.25 1.95
N ARG A 186 -3.19 -20.52 1.44
CA ARG A 186 -3.07 -21.06 0.08
C ARG A 186 -3.65 -22.48 0.10
N PRO A 187 -4.46 -22.85 -0.92
CA PRO A 187 -4.77 -24.25 -1.12
C PRO A 187 -3.44 -25.02 -1.13
N VAL A 188 -3.36 -26.08 -0.33
CA VAL A 188 -2.19 -26.98 -0.35
C VAL A 188 -2.22 -27.72 -1.68
N THR A 189 -1.68 -27.07 -2.72
CA THR A 189 -1.33 -27.79 -3.94
C THR A 189 -0.05 -28.55 -3.64
N ALA A 190 0.01 -29.80 -4.07
CA ALA A 190 1.10 -30.75 -3.77
C ALA A 190 2.53 -30.27 -4.09
N ALA A 191 2.71 -29.06 -4.61
CA ALA A 191 3.97 -28.45 -4.96
C ALA A 191 4.60 -27.58 -3.84
N VAL A 192 3.92 -27.34 -2.71
CA VAL A 192 4.47 -26.56 -1.58
C VAL A 192 4.74 -27.51 -0.42
N THR A 193 5.77 -28.35 -0.58
CA THR A 193 6.16 -29.37 0.44
C THR A 193 7.22 -28.89 1.42
N ALA A 194 7.84 -27.72 1.21
CA ALA A 194 8.84 -27.18 2.12
C ALA A 194 8.34 -25.88 2.77
N PRO A 195 8.51 -25.70 4.09
CA PRO A 195 8.33 -24.39 4.70
C PRO A 195 9.25 -23.37 4.03
N PRO A 196 8.88 -22.07 3.99
CA PRO A 196 9.76 -21.04 3.46
C PRO A 196 11.13 -21.12 4.12
N PRO A 197 12.24 -20.94 3.36
CA PRO A 197 13.57 -20.98 3.95
C PRO A 197 13.73 -19.84 4.97
N GLY A 198 14.25 -20.17 6.14
CA GLY A 198 14.48 -19.25 7.24
C GLY A 198 13.69 -19.61 8.50
N PRO A 199 13.99 -18.96 9.62
CA PRO A 199 13.30 -19.19 10.89
C PRO A 199 11.85 -18.72 10.83
N ASN A 200 10.98 -19.37 11.63
CA ASN A 200 9.60 -18.94 11.79
C ASN A 200 9.55 -17.57 12.48
N TRP A 201 9.20 -16.53 11.74
CA TRP A 201 9.23 -15.16 12.20
C TRP A 201 8.35 -14.90 13.44
N ARG A 202 7.22 -15.61 13.57
CA ARG A 202 6.30 -15.49 14.72
C ARG A 202 6.98 -15.92 16.02
N GLU A 203 7.72 -17.02 15.96
CA GLU A 203 8.51 -17.51 17.08
C GLU A 203 9.62 -16.52 17.45
N LEU A 204 10.29 -15.95 16.47
CA LEU A 204 11.33 -14.93 16.69
C LEU A 204 10.77 -13.68 17.37
N VAL A 205 9.60 -13.20 16.93
CA VAL A 205 8.90 -12.05 17.53
C VAL A 205 8.51 -12.35 18.99
N LEU A 206 7.90 -13.52 19.22
CA LEU A 206 7.50 -13.95 20.56
C LEU A 206 8.68 -14.15 21.51
N ALA A 207 9.82 -14.65 21.01
CA ALA A 207 11.06 -14.77 21.78
C ALA A 207 11.62 -13.43 22.28
N LYS A 208 11.24 -12.30 21.62
CA LYS A 208 11.54 -10.93 22.07
C LYS A 208 10.54 -10.44 23.15
N GLY A 209 9.54 -11.23 23.52
CA GLY A 209 8.44 -10.79 24.40
C GLY A 209 7.45 -9.86 23.68
N TRP A 210 7.45 -9.80 22.35
CA TRP A 210 6.53 -9.00 21.55
C TRP A 210 5.37 -9.86 21.04
N GLY A 211 4.27 -9.22 20.70
CA GLY A 211 3.16 -9.84 19.99
C GLY A 211 3.32 -9.76 18.47
N PHE A 212 2.54 -10.57 17.77
CA PHE A 212 2.37 -10.45 16.34
C PHE A 212 0.89 -10.39 15.95
N ALA A 213 0.61 -9.79 14.82
CA ALA A 213 -0.71 -9.79 14.21
C ALA A 213 -0.61 -10.13 12.72
N ILE A 214 -1.65 -10.75 12.17
CA ILE A 214 -1.77 -11.02 10.74
C ILE A 214 -3.06 -10.39 10.25
N LEU A 215 -2.93 -9.39 9.41
CA LEU A 215 -4.04 -8.75 8.71
C LEU A 215 -4.13 -9.35 7.31
N LEU A 216 -5.32 -9.80 6.90
CA LEU A 216 -5.54 -10.39 5.58
C LEU A 216 -5.99 -9.32 4.58
N PRO A 217 -5.12 -8.83 3.68
CA PRO A 217 -5.46 -7.71 2.77
C PRO A 217 -6.63 -8.04 1.84
N THR A 218 -6.74 -9.29 1.39
CA THR A 218 -7.80 -9.73 0.49
C THR A 218 -9.19 -9.75 1.13
N SER A 219 -9.29 -9.68 2.46
CA SER A 219 -10.56 -9.50 3.18
C SER A 219 -11.06 -8.05 3.12
N ILE A 220 -10.19 -7.12 2.75
CA ILE A 220 -10.47 -5.68 2.62
C ILE A 220 -10.79 -5.36 1.17
N GLN A 221 -9.91 -5.79 0.27
CA GLN A 221 -9.98 -5.56 -1.17
C GLN A 221 -9.35 -6.73 -1.91
N ALA A 222 -10.06 -7.32 -2.87
CA ALA A 222 -9.54 -8.40 -3.68
C ALA A 222 -8.28 -7.98 -4.46
N ASP A 223 -7.34 -8.92 -4.66
CA ASP A 223 -6.09 -8.72 -5.39
C ASP A 223 -6.27 -9.01 -6.88
N ASN A 224 -7.21 -8.32 -7.50
CA ASN A 224 -7.47 -8.38 -8.95
C ASN A 224 -8.35 -7.20 -9.40
N GLY A 225 -8.29 -6.87 -10.70
CA GLY A 225 -9.06 -5.77 -11.29
C GLY A 225 -10.58 -5.99 -11.29
N GLN A 226 -11.04 -7.23 -11.38
CA GLN A 226 -12.46 -7.57 -11.31
C GLN A 226 -13.08 -7.20 -9.95
N GLY A 227 -12.28 -7.21 -8.87
CA GLY A 227 -12.74 -6.87 -7.53
C GLY A 227 -12.86 -5.37 -7.25
N LEU A 228 -12.55 -4.48 -8.17
CA LEU A 228 -12.54 -3.03 -7.92
C LEU A 228 -13.93 -2.41 -7.75
N THR A 229 -14.99 -3.08 -8.17
CA THR A 229 -16.38 -2.72 -7.88
C THR A 229 -16.95 -3.43 -6.65
N GLN A 230 -16.11 -4.17 -5.93
CA GLN A 230 -16.37 -4.93 -4.71
C GLN A 230 -15.40 -4.49 -3.60
N GLY A 231 -15.45 -5.15 -2.43
CA GLY A 231 -14.59 -4.81 -1.30
C GLY A 231 -14.79 -3.37 -0.86
N ILE A 232 -13.78 -2.80 -0.21
CA ILE A 232 -13.90 -1.44 0.35
C ILE A 232 -13.97 -0.37 -0.75
N ILE A 233 -13.29 -0.57 -1.88
CA ILE A 233 -13.33 0.36 -3.01
C ILE A 233 -14.76 0.39 -3.59
N GLY A 234 -15.33 -0.77 -3.85
CA GLY A 234 -16.69 -0.89 -4.35
C GLY A 234 -17.75 -0.38 -3.36
N LEU A 235 -17.59 -0.67 -2.07
CA LEU A 235 -18.49 -0.18 -1.04
C LEU A 235 -18.56 1.36 -1.03
N VAL A 236 -17.41 2.03 -1.05
CA VAL A 236 -17.34 3.50 -1.06
C VAL A 236 -17.89 4.09 -2.35
N ASN A 237 -17.67 3.43 -3.48
CA ASN A 237 -18.15 3.84 -4.80
C ASN A 237 -19.56 3.32 -5.12
N LYS A 238 -20.25 2.69 -4.15
CA LYS A 238 -21.59 2.12 -4.32
C LYS A 238 -21.69 1.16 -5.51
N GLY A 239 -20.72 0.24 -5.60
CA GLY A 239 -20.66 -0.76 -6.68
C GLY A 239 -20.28 -0.18 -8.05
N GLN A 240 -19.96 1.11 -8.15
CA GLN A 240 -19.60 1.74 -9.41
C GLN A 240 -18.10 1.70 -9.67
N PRO A 241 -17.67 1.71 -10.93
CA PRO A 241 -16.26 1.74 -11.31
C PRO A 241 -15.57 3.01 -10.80
N ARG A 242 -14.31 2.89 -10.37
CA ARG A 242 -13.50 3.99 -9.85
C ARG A 242 -13.16 5.03 -10.93
N LYS A 243 -12.94 6.27 -10.51
CA LYS A 243 -12.36 7.34 -11.32
C LYS A 243 -10.87 7.07 -11.55
N VAL A 244 -10.26 7.84 -12.45
CA VAL A 244 -8.85 7.68 -12.80
C VAL A 244 -7.88 8.05 -11.67
N ASP A 245 -8.31 8.85 -10.70
CA ASP A 245 -7.54 9.24 -9.53
C ASP A 245 -8.08 8.65 -8.21
N ASP A 246 -9.07 7.76 -8.26
CA ASP A 246 -9.51 7.01 -7.08
C ASP A 246 -8.45 5.98 -6.65
N TRP A 247 -8.46 5.64 -5.38
CA TRP A 247 -7.50 4.73 -4.77
C TRP A 247 -7.44 3.33 -5.40
N GLY A 248 -6.23 2.78 -5.44
CA GLY A 248 -5.98 1.39 -5.83
C GLY A 248 -5.94 0.47 -4.61
N ALA A 249 -5.78 -0.83 -4.89
CA ALA A 249 -5.79 -1.86 -3.86
C ALA A 249 -4.66 -1.69 -2.82
N LEU A 250 -3.45 -1.19 -3.21
CA LEU A 250 -2.37 -0.95 -2.25
C LEU A 250 -2.80 0.03 -1.15
N ARG A 251 -3.49 1.10 -1.53
CA ARG A 251 -3.98 2.09 -0.57
C ARG A 251 -5.18 1.58 0.22
N ALA A 252 -6.04 0.79 -0.39
CA ALA A 252 -7.15 0.13 0.29
C ALA A 252 -6.66 -0.85 1.37
N TRP A 253 -5.59 -1.60 1.11
CA TRP A 253 -4.95 -2.46 2.11
C TRP A 253 -4.30 -1.64 3.22
N GLY A 254 -3.65 -0.52 2.89
CA GLY A 254 -3.12 0.44 3.88
C GLY A 254 -4.21 1.03 4.77
N TRP A 255 -5.38 1.36 4.20
CA TRP A 255 -6.55 1.77 4.99
C TRP A 255 -6.97 0.67 5.98
N GLY A 256 -7.01 -0.59 5.56
CA GLY A 256 -7.31 -1.70 6.45
C GLY A 256 -6.31 -1.84 7.61
N ALA A 257 -5.01 -1.61 7.34
CA ALA A 257 -4.00 -1.56 8.40
C ALA A 257 -4.30 -0.43 9.41
N SER A 258 -4.71 0.75 8.95
CA SER A 258 -5.14 1.84 9.82
C SER A 258 -6.35 1.45 10.69
N ARG A 259 -7.28 0.64 10.15
CA ARG A 259 -8.42 0.11 10.94
C ARG A 259 -7.97 -0.89 11.99
N ALA A 260 -6.96 -1.73 11.69
CA ALA A 260 -6.35 -2.60 12.71
C ALA A 260 -5.68 -1.80 13.83
N LEU A 261 -5.06 -0.66 13.53
CA LEU A 261 -4.51 0.24 14.56
C LEU A 261 -5.61 0.79 15.47
N ASP A 262 -6.80 1.11 14.93
CA ASP A 262 -7.94 1.54 15.77
C ASP A 262 -8.32 0.46 16.80
N TYR A 263 -8.26 -0.83 16.44
CA TYR A 263 -8.45 -1.92 17.38
C TYR A 263 -7.33 -1.98 18.42
N PHE A 264 -6.07 -1.90 17.99
CA PHE A 264 -4.91 -1.99 18.88
C PHE A 264 -4.88 -0.88 19.93
N GLU A 265 -5.44 0.29 19.63
CA GLU A 265 -5.61 1.37 20.62
C GLU A 265 -6.59 1.00 21.75
N THR A 266 -7.46 0.04 21.53
CA THR A 266 -8.44 -0.44 22.52
C THR A 266 -7.99 -1.69 23.28
N ASP A 267 -7.04 -2.45 22.73
CA ASP A 267 -6.58 -3.72 23.31
C ASP A 267 -5.49 -3.52 24.36
N LYS A 268 -5.83 -3.80 25.62
CA LYS A 268 -4.92 -3.59 26.78
C LYS A 268 -3.63 -4.41 26.73
N SER A 269 -3.57 -5.48 25.93
CA SER A 269 -2.37 -6.30 25.77
C SER A 269 -1.37 -5.69 24.77
N VAL A 270 -1.78 -4.70 23.98
CA VAL A 270 -0.98 -4.09 22.91
C VAL A 270 -0.50 -2.70 23.29
N ASN A 271 0.77 -2.39 23.03
CA ASN A 271 1.27 -1.04 23.09
C ASN A 271 1.05 -0.33 21.73
N PRO A 272 0.03 0.53 21.60
CA PRO A 272 -0.36 1.11 20.31
C PRO A 272 0.69 2.09 19.74
N LYS A 273 1.66 2.51 20.54
CA LYS A 273 2.78 3.36 20.10
C LYS A 273 3.95 2.54 19.54
N ARG A 274 3.89 1.21 19.61
CA ARG A 274 4.97 0.30 19.21
C ARG A 274 4.46 -0.78 18.26
N ILE A 275 3.80 -0.34 17.18
CA ILE A 275 3.31 -1.22 16.12
C ILE A 275 4.23 -1.08 14.91
N ALA A 276 4.93 -2.17 14.56
CA ALA A 276 5.60 -2.29 13.27
C ALA A 276 4.64 -2.93 12.25
N ILE A 277 4.79 -2.56 10.97
CA ILE A 277 4.11 -3.22 9.87
C ILE A 277 5.11 -3.90 8.95
N GLU A 278 4.83 -5.12 8.55
CA GLU A 278 5.63 -5.90 7.61
C GLU A 278 4.80 -6.31 6.39
N GLY A 279 5.47 -6.39 5.25
CA GLY A 279 4.91 -7.01 4.06
C GLY A 279 5.98 -7.36 3.05
N HIS A 280 5.71 -8.46 2.34
CA HIS A 280 6.59 -9.01 1.32
C HIS A 280 5.96 -8.87 -0.08
N SER A 281 6.79 -8.60 -1.12
CA SER A 281 6.32 -8.52 -2.51
C SER A 281 5.28 -7.39 -2.67
N ARG A 282 4.12 -7.65 -3.28
CA ARG A 282 3.00 -6.69 -3.40
C ARG A 282 2.55 -6.12 -2.04
N TYR A 283 2.64 -6.91 -0.99
CA TYR A 283 2.35 -6.43 0.36
C TYR A 283 3.47 -5.58 0.94
N GLY A 284 4.72 -5.74 0.46
CA GLY A 284 5.79 -4.78 0.71
C GLY A 284 5.51 -3.42 0.09
N LYS A 285 4.92 -3.37 -1.13
CA LYS A 285 4.42 -2.13 -1.74
C LYS A 285 3.36 -1.48 -0.81
N ALA A 286 2.35 -2.26 -0.38
CA ALA A 286 1.29 -1.78 0.51
C ALA A 286 1.82 -1.32 1.88
N THR A 287 2.85 -1.98 2.42
CA THR A 287 3.51 -1.62 3.67
C THR A 287 4.15 -0.23 3.60
N ALA A 288 4.86 0.08 2.51
CA ALA A 288 5.43 1.40 2.31
C ALA A 288 4.35 2.49 2.21
N VAL A 289 3.25 2.21 1.51
CA VAL A 289 2.08 3.11 1.38
C VAL A 289 1.41 3.30 2.75
N ALA A 290 1.10 2.23 3.48
CA ALA A 290 0.49 2.31 4.80
C ALA A 290 1.35 3.12 5.79
N MET A 291 2.67 2.90 5.78
CA MET A 291 3.62 3.64 6.62
C MET A 291 3.68 5.12 6.28
N ALA A 292 3.56 5.49 4.99
CA ALA A 292 3.52 6.89 4.57
C ALA A 292 2.20 7.59 4.95
N ASP A 293 1.08 6.85 4.95
CA ASP A 293 -0.26 7.38 5.16
C ASP A 293 -0.65 7.50 6.64
N ASP A 294 -0.29 6.52 7.49
CA ASP A 294 -0.69 6.51 8.91
C ASP A 294 0.50 6.73 9.85
N ALA A 295 0.51 7.88 10.52
CA ALA A 295 1.57 8.29 11.43
C ALA A 295 1.65 7.45 12.72
N ARG A 296 0.65 6.64 13.04
CA ARG A 296 0.62 5.76 14.22
C ARG A 296 1.49 4.52 14.06
N LEU A 297 1.76 4.09 12.82
CA LEU A 297 2.74 3.02 12.58
C LEU A 297 4.11 3.48 13.04
N ALA A 298 4.71 2.75 13.95
CA ALA A 298 5.99 3.12 14.54
C ALA A 298 7.18 2.79 13.64
N MET A 299 7.04 1.77 12.77
CA MET A 299 8.12 1.24 11.93
C MET A 299 7.57 0.43 10.76
N ALA A 300 8.32 0.35 9.68
CA ALA A 300 8.01 -0.54 8.55
C ALA A 300 9.17 -1.50 8.24
N PHE A 301 8.81 -2.75 7.91
CA PHE A 301 9.67 -3.71 7.25
C PHE A 301 9.14 -3.97 5.82
N VAL A 302 9.82 -3.40 4.85
CA VAL A 302 9.45 -3.47 3.42
C VAL A 302 10.33 -4.50 2.74
N SER A 303 9.76 -5.66 2.42
CA SER A 303 10.51 -6.79 1.83
C SER A 303 10.17 -6.97 0.35
N SER A 304 11.21 -7.03 -0.50
CA SER A 304 11.14 -7.36 -1.94
C SER A 304 9.97 -6.67 -2.67
N SER A 305 9.79 -5.36 -2.43
CA SER A 305 8.60 -4.66 -2.90
C SER A 305 8.61 -4.33 -4.40
N GLY A 306 9.77 -4.23 -5.03
CA GLY A 306 9.88 -4.00 -6.48
C GLY A 306 9.22 -2.71 -6.97
N GLU A 307 8.83 -2.70 -8.24
CA GLU A 307 8.17 -1.59 -8.93
C GLU A 307 6.81 -1.26 -8.31
N GLY A 308 6.51 0.03 -8.16
CA GLY A 308 5.30 0.47 -7.46
C GLY A 308 5.37 0.35 -5.93
N GLY A 309 6.52 -0.11 -5.40
CA GLY A 309 6.90 -0.07 -4.00
C GLY A 309 8.07 0.88 -3.79
N VAL A 310 9.17 0.38 -3.17
CA VAL A 310 10.34 1.22 -2.89
C VAL A 310 11.46 1.08 -3.94
N LYS A 311 11.25 0.38 -5.06
CA LYS A 311 12.15 0.43 -6.21
C LYS A 311 11.99 1.78 -6.93
N LEU A 312 13.10 2.43 -7.30
CA LEU A 312 13.05 3.66 -8.11
C LEU A 312 12.39 3.38 -9.47
N HIS A 313 11.30 4.10 -9.79
CA HIS A 313 10.59 4.01 -11.07
C HIS A 313 11.49 4.33 -12.26
N ARG A 314 12.47 5.24 -12.08
CA ARG A 314 13.39 5.68 -13.13
C ARG A 314 14.51 4.71 -13.45
N ARG A 315 14.55 3.54 -12.79
CA ARG A 315 15.53 2.50 -13.08
C ARG A 315 15.00 1.45 -14.05
N ASN A 316 15.74 1.23 -15.12
CA ASN A 316 15.51 0.16 -16.06
C ASN A 316 16.15 -1.15 -15.54
N TRP A 317 15.43 -1.86 -14.67
CA TRP A 317 15.88 -3.13 -14.10
C TRP A 317 14.69 -3.98 -13.70
N GLY A 318 14.65 -5.24 -14.16
CA GLY A 318 13.62 -6.19 -13.77
C GLY A 318 12.21 -5.73 -14.09
N GLU A 319 11.37 -5.66 -13.07
CA GLU A 319 9.99 -5.16 -13.14
C GLU A 319 9.97 -3.64 -13.39
N LEU A 320 9.10 -3.19 -14.30
CA LEU A 320 8.97 -1.80 -14.72
C LEU A 320 7.54 -1.28 -14.52
N VAL A 321 7.34 0.01 -14.71
CA VAL A 321 6.01 0.68 -14.69
C VAL A 321 5.02 -0.05 -15.60
N GLU A 322 5.46 -0.50 -16.78
CA GLU A 322 4.66 -1.23 -17.75
C GLU A 322 4.17 -2.59 -17.23
N ASN A 323 4.96 -3.27 -16.39
CA ASN A 323 4.54 -4.52 -15.75
C ASN A 323 3.38 -4.25 -14.79
N VAL A 324 3.52 -3.24 -13.92
CA VAL A 324 2.47 -2.86 -12.96
C VAL A 324 1.23 -2.28 -13.65
N ALA A 325 1.36 -1.69 -14.84
CA ALA A 325 0.25 -1.23 -15.68
C ALA A 325 -0.46 -2.38 -16.45
N ALA A 326 0.04 -3.61 -16.38
CA ALA A 326 -0.56 -4.77 -17.02
C ALA A 326 -1.88 -5.21 -16.34
N THR A 327 -2.70 -5.98 -17.05
CA THR A 327 -4.06 -6.37 -16.59
C THR A 327 -4.08 -7.10 -15.26
N ASN A 328 -3.01 -7.81 -14.92
CA ASN A 328 -2.89 -8.55 -13.66
C ASN A 328 -2.48 -7.69 -12.45
N GLU A 329 -2.03 -6.44 -12.66
CA GLU A 329 -1.45 -5.62 -11.57
C GLU A 329 -1.97 -4.16 -11.51
N TYR A 330 -2.54 -3.61 -12.61
CA TYR A 330 -3.00 -2.21 -12.66
C TYR A 330 -3.96 -1.81 -11.52
N HIS A 331 -4.67 -2.77 -10.96
CA HIS A 331 -5.62 -2.55 -9.87
C HIS A 331 -4.95 -2.10 -8.56
N TRP A 332 -3.64 -2.32 -8.41
CA TRP A 332 -2.89 -1.83 -7.27
C TRP A 332 -2.80 -0.31 -7.23
N MET A 333 -2.80 0.32 -8.41
CA MET A 333 -2.53 1.75 -8.63
C MET A 333 -3.80 2.55 -8.96
N ALA A 334 -3.68 3.88 -8.94
CA ALA A 334 -4.64 4.76 -9.58
C ALA A 334 -4.70 4.50 -11.09
N GLY A 335 -5.84 4.77 -11.72
CA GLY A 335 -5.94 4.71 -13.18
C GLY A 335 -4.95 5.65 -13.89
N ASN A 336 -4.66 6.82 -13.30
CA ASN A 336 -3.68 7.78 -13.83
C ASN A 336 -2.27 7.20 -14.01
N PHE A 337 -1.90 6.16 -13.25
CA PHE A 337 -0.59 5.50 -13.39
C PHE A 337 -0.38 4.90 -14.79
N LEU A 338 -1.45 4.50 -15.46
CA LEU A 338 -1.40 3.96 -16.83
C LEU A 338 -0.78 4.93 -17.84
N LYS A 339 -0.86 6.25 -17.60
CA LYS A 339 -0.24 7.26 -18.46
C LYS A 339 1.27 7.04 -18.66
N TYR A 340 1.94 6.57 -17.61
CA TYR A 340 3.40 6.43 -17.56
C TYR A 340 3.91 5.14 -18.23
N ALA A 341 3.01 4.22 -18.53
CA ALA A 341 3.25 3.07 -19.39
C ALA A 341 2.79 3.30 -20.84
N GLY A 342 2.15 4.44 -21.13
CA GLY A 342 1.57 4.80 -22.43
C GLY A 342 2.23 6.05 -23.04
N PRO A 343 1.49 7.17 -23.13
CA PRO A 343 1.98 8.39 -23.78
C PRO A 343 3.11 9.09 -23.01
N LEU A 344 3.18 8.91 -21.70
CA LEU A 344 4.25 9.41 -20.83
C LEU A 344 5.25 8.31 -20.52
N HIS A 345 6.39 8.71 -19.94
CA HIS A 345 7.46 7.79 -19.56
C HIS A 345 7.79 7.91 -18.07
N TRP A 346 8.63 7.01 -17.52
CA TRP A 346 9.02 7.00 -16.10
C TRP A 346 9.61 8.35 -15.65
N ASN A 347 10.35 9.05 -16.54
CA ASN A 347 10.92 10.36 -16.25
C ASN A 347 9.88 11.48 -16.09
N ASP A 348 8.68 11.27 -16.63
CA ASP A 348 7.56 12.23 -16.52
C ASP A 348 6.78 12.09 -15.20
N LEU A 349 7.07 11.05 -14.42
CA LEU A 349 6.49 10.90 -13.07
C LEU A 349 6.88 12.10 -12.21
N PRO A 350 5.92 12.76 -11.53
CA PRO A 350 6.20 13.94 -10.71
C PRO A 350 6.94 13.60 -9.41
N VAL A 351 6.93 12.34 -9.02
CA VAL A 351 7.56 11.77 -7.83
C VAL A 351 8.30 10.47 -8.17
N ASP A 352 9.07 9.96 -7.21
CA ASP A 352 9.69 8.64 -7.32
C ASP A 352 9.76 7.99 -5.93
N SER A 353 10.06 6.70 -5.86
CA SER A 353 9.95 5.87 -4.66
C SER A 353 10.81 6.32 -3.48
N HIS A 354 11.93 7.03 -3.71
CA HIS A 354 12.69 7.66 -2.62
C HIS A 354 11.87 8.71 -1.87
N GLN A 355 10.91 9.36 -2.53
CA GLN A 355 9.98 10.29 -1.89
C GLN A 355 8.88 9.55 -1.11
N LEU A 356 8.48 8.35 -1.52
CA LEU A 356 7.61 7.48 -0.71
C LEU A 356 8.30 7.11 0.61
N VAL A 357 9.57 6.69 0.56
CA VAL A 357 10.36 6.44 1.77
C VAL A 357 10.52 7.70 2.61
N ALA A 358 10.73 8.86 1.98
CA ALA A 358 10.81 10.15 2.67
C ALA A 358 9.50 10.53 3.39
N LEU A 359 8.33 10.14 2.87
CA LEU A 359 7.04 10.33 3.57
C LEU A 359 6.92 9.52 4.86
N CYS A 360 7.69 8.44 5.01
CA CYS A 360 7.74 7.65 6.24
C CYS A 360 8.50 8.36 7.37
N ALA A 361 9.43 9.29 7.04
CA ALA A 361 10.23 10.02 8.02
C ALA A 361 9.35 10.79 9.03
N PRO A 362 9.76 10.88 10.31
CA PRO A 362 11.03 10.47 10.92
C PRO A 362 11.06 9.02 11.44
N ARG A 363 10.06 8.20 11.10
CA ARG A 363 9.88 6.84 11.62
C ARG A 363 10.79 5.85 10.87
N PRO A 364 11.38 4.86 11.56
CA PRO A 364 12.33 3.94 10.95
C PRO A 364 11.71 3.03 9.88
N VAL A 365 12.49 2.78 8.83
CA VAL A 365 12.12 1.88 7.73
C VAL A 365 13.26 0.90 7.48
N PHE A 366 12.96 -0.39 7.52
CA PHE A 366 13.87 -1.46 7.13
C PHE A 366 13.46 -1.96 5.73
N ILE A 367 14.35 -1.81 4.74
CA ILE A 367 14.16 -2.23 3.36
C ILE A 367 14.97 -3.48 3.12
N SER A 368 14.41 -4.49 2.48
CA SER A 368 15.14 -5.72 2.18
C SER A 368 14.78 -6.33 0.83
N ALA A 369 15.70 -7.12 0.30
CA ALA A 369 15.50 -7.90 -0.92
C ALA A 369 16.29 -9.21 -0.85
N GLY A 370 15.91 -10.18 -1.70
CA GLY A 370 16.70 -11.37 -1.97
C GLY A 370 17.75 -11.15 -3.04
N ALA A 371 18.50 -12.22 -3.35
CA ALA A 371 19.52 -12.21 -4.39
C ALA A 371 18.90 -12.12 -5.79
N THR A 372 19.69 -11.61 -6.75
CA THR A 372 19.27 -11.51 -8.16
C THR A 372 18.80 -12.85 -8.72
N LYS A 373 19.44 -13.96 -8.35
CA LYS A 373 18.93 -15.30 -8.66
C LYS A 373 17.73 -15.61 -7.76
N GLY A 374 16.51 -15.48 -8.30
CA GLY A 374 15.26 -15.79 -7.61
C GLY A 374 14.53 -14.59 -7.03
N ASP A 375 15.12 -13.37 -7.04
CA ASP A 375 14.47 -12.11 -6.64
C ASP A 375 14.94 -10.92 -7.50
N GLY A 376 15.54 -11.17 -8.65
CA GLY A 376 16.18 -10.14 -9.47
C GLY A 376 15.24 -9.05 -9.98
N TRP A 377 13.97 -9.40 -10.21
CA TRP A 377 13.00 -8.46 -10.78
C TRP A 377 12.64 -7.32 -9.84
N VAL A 378 12.85 -7.44 -8.54
CA VAL A 378 12.52 -6.38 -7.57
C VAL A 378 13.56 -5.26 -7.52
N ASP A 379 14.71 -5.40 -8.20
CA ASP A 379 15.81 -4.42 -8.21
C ASP A 379 16.30 -4.03 -6.80
N ALA A 380 16.99 -4.93 -6.14
CA ALA A 380 17.53 -4.69 -4.80
C ALA A 380 18.33 -3.38 -4.70
N LYS A 381 19.13 -3.06 -5.74
CA LYS A 381 19.89 -1.80 -5.80
C LYS A 381 18.99 -0.58 -5.97
N GLY A 382 17.93 -0.67 -6.77
CA GLY A 382 16.93 0.40 -6.90
C GLY A 382 16.18 0.65 -5.59
N MET A 383 15.87 -0.41 -4.83
CA MET A 383 15.28 -0.31 -3.50
C MET A 383 16.23 0.34 -2.49
N PHE A 384 17.51 -0.03 -2.51
CA PHE A 384 18.55 0.63 -1.72
C PHE A 384 18.68 2.12 -2.04
N LEU A 385 18.76 2.45 -3.32
CA LEU A 385 18.88 3.85 -3.77
C LEU A 385 17.68 4.71 -3.38
N ALA A 386 16.47 4.13 -3.36
CA ALA A 386 15.30 4.83 -2.85
C ALA A 386 15.41 5.12 -1.34
N GLY A 387 15.89 4.17 -0.56
CA GLY A 387 16.19 4.38 0.86
C GLY A 387 17.24 5.47 1.08
N ALA A 388 18.36 5.41 0.35
CA ALA A 388 19.41 6.43 0.41
C ALA A 388 18.92 7.82 -0.02
N GLY A 389 18.09 7.88 -1.10
CA GLY A 389 17.51 9.13 -1.61
C GLY A 389 16.53 9.80 -0.66
N ALA A 390 15.95 9.08 0.31
CA ALA A 390 15.13 9.65 1.38
C ALA A 390 15.97 10.34 2.48
N GLY A 391 17.26 10.04 2.56
CA GLY A 391 18.18 10.51 3.60
C GLY A 391 18.14 12.01 3.90
N PRO A 392 18.10 12.90 2.90
CA PRO A 392 18.01 14.34 3.15
C PRO A 392 16.81 14.76 4.01
N VAL A 393 15.66 14.07 3.87
CA VAL A 393 14.47 14.35 4.68
C VAL A 393 14.63 13.82 6.09
N TYR A 394 15.18 12.62 6.26
CA TYR A 394 15.50 12.09 7.60
C TYR A 394 16.44 13.04 8.37
N LYS A 395 17.53 13.48 7.73
CA LYS A 395 18.46 14.47 8.34
C LYS A 395 17.77 15.78 8.68
N LEU A 396 16.92 16.31 7.80
CA LEU A 396 16.15 17.54 8.05
C LEU A 396 15.26 17.42 9.29
N LEU A 397 14.76 16.20 9.56
CA LEU A 397 13.90 15.90 10.70
C LEU A 397 14.67 15.41 11.94
N GLY A 398 16.01 15.57 11.97
CA GLY A 398 16.86 15.21 13.10
C GLY A 398 17.09 13.71 13.27
N LYS A 399 16.99 12.95 12.17
CA LYS A 399 17.19 11.51 12.11
C LYS A 399 18.42 11.14 11.31
N SER A 400 18.90 9.91 11.50
CA SER A 400 20.04 9.36 10.73
C SER A 400 19.55 8.72 9.44
N ASP A 401 20.22 9.02 8.34
CA ASP A 401 20.03 8.30 7.08
C ASP A 401 20.79 6.96 7.09
N MET A 402 20.90 6.32 5.95
CA MET A 402 21.58 5.02 5.77
C MET A 402 23.10 5.08 5.93
N GLY A 403 23.69 6.30 6.02
CA GLY A 403 25.12 6.55 6.18
C GLY A 403 25.95 6.38 4.91
N THR A 404 25.39 5.84 3.85
CA THR A 404 26.07 5.60 2.56
C THR A 404 25.11 5.65 1.38
N VAL A 405 25.65 5.97 0.22
CA VAL A 405 25.01 5.83 -1.10
C VAL A 405 25.61 4.68 -1.92
N GLN A 406 26.57 3.95 -1.34
CA GLN A 406 27.18 2.79 -1.99
C GLN A 406 26.39 1.53 -1.64
N PHE A 407 25.97 0.80 -2.67
CA PHE A 407 25.25 -0.46 -2.51
C PHE A 407 26.12 -1.47 -1.75
N PRO A 408 25.61 -2.03 -0.62
CA PRO A 408 26.41 -2.90 0.22
C PRO A 408 26.64 -4.28 -0.42
N PRO A 409 27.69 -4.99 -0.01
CA PRO A 409 27.85 -6.40 -0.34
C PRO A 409 26.67 -7.25 0.14
N MET A 410 26.46 -8.40 -0.52
CA MET A 410 25.46 -9.40 -0.09
C MET A 410 25.62 -9.72 1.40
N GLU A 411 24.52 -9.94 2.12
CA GLU A 411 24.42 -10.24 3.55
C GLU A 411 24.87 -9.11 4.49
N THR A 412 25.32 -7.97 3.96
CA THR A 412 25.70 -6.82 4.78
C THR A 412 24.48 -5.98 5.13
N GLY A 413 24.17 -5.85 6.42
CA GLY A 413 23.13 -4.98 6.93
C GLY A 413 23.64 -3.56 7.19
N LEU A 414 22.96 -2.57 6.62
CA LEU A 414 23.11 -1.15 6.96
C LEU A 414 22.02 -0.78 7.96
N MET A 415 22.30 -0.83 9.26
CA MET A 415 21.29 -0.74 10.32
C MET A 415 21.49 0.41 11.31
N ASP A 416 22.55 1.20 11.18
CA ASP A 416 22.88 2.25 12.15
C ASP A 416 21.97 3.47 12.05
N GLY A 417 21.39 3.71 10.86
CA GLY A 417 20.44 4.79 10.60
C GLY A 417 18.99 4.48 11.01
N ASP A 418 18.09 5.44 10.74
CA ASP A 418 16.63 5.24 10.82
C ASP A 418 16.06 4.69 9.49
N VAL A 419 16.85 4.73 8.41
CA VAL A 419 16.61 3.97 7.18
C VAL A 419 17.65 2.86 7.12
N ALA A 420 17.20 1.63 7.06
CA ALA A 420 18.04 0.43 7.04
C ALA A 420 17.86 -0.35 5.74
N PHE A 421 18.89 -1.08 5.34
CA PHE A 421 18.83 -1.95 4.16
C PHE A 421 19.62 -3.23 4.37
N ARG A 422 19.11 -4.36 3.85
CA ARG A 422 19.86 -5.60 3.72
C ARG A 422 19.40 -6.41 2.53
N GLN A 423 20.36 -6.93 1.74
CA GLN A 423 20.11 -7.95 0.74
C GLN A 423 20.60 -9.29 1.26
N HIS A 424 19.81 -10.36 1.15
CA HIS A 424 20.19 -11.72 1.51
C HIS A 424 20.41 -12.61 0.28
N SER A 425 21.15 -13.70 0.45
CA SER A 425 21.51 -14.63 -0.63
C SER A 425 20.37 -15.57 -1.09
N GLY A 426 19.25 -15.61 -0.37
CA GLY A 426 18.06 -16.38 -0.75
C GLY A 426 17.26 -15.73 -1.89
N GLY A 427 16.20 -16.42 -2.33
CA GLY A 427 15.28 -15.92 -3.35
C GLY A 427 14.21 -14.98 -2.80
N HIS A 428 13.02 -15.00 -3.43
CA HIS A 428 11.89 -14.13 -3.09
C HIS A 428 11.20 -14.53 -1.78
N THR A 429 11.77 -14.11 -0.64
CA THR A 429 11.28 -14.41 0.72
C THR A 429 11.79 -13.40 1.73
N PRO A 430 11.02 -13.01 2.77
CA PRO A 430 11.52 -12.17 3.86
C PRO A 430 12.32 -12.96 4.92
N GLY A 431 12.23 -14.30 4.92
CA GLY A 431 12.71 -15.19 5.98
C GLY A 431 14.10 -14.85 6.53
N PRO A 432 15.17 -14.81 5.69
CA PRO A 432 16.53 -14.54 6.16
C PRO A 432 16.76 -13.14 6.77
N ASN A 433 15.86 -12.21 6.53
CA ASN A 433 15.98 -10.84 7.04
C ASN A 433 15.23 -10.60 8.37
N TRP A 434 14.38 -11.54 8.81
CA TRP A 434 13.66 -11.39 10.06
C TRP A 434 14.54 -11.22 11.30
N PRO A 435 15.61 -12.02 11.52
CA PRO A 435 16.51 -11.81 12.66
C PRO A 435 17.12 -10.43 12.67
N VAL A 436 17.58 -9.95 11.50
CA VAL A 436 18.24 -8.65 11.35
C VAL A 436 17.23 -7.50 11.54
N PHE A 437 16.01 -7.64 11.01
CA PHE A 437 14.93 -6.68 11.28
C PHE A 437 14.61 -6.58 12.76
N LEU A 438 14.55 -7.70 13.49
CA LEU A 438 14.25 -7.68 14.93
C LEU A 438 15.35 -7.02 15.76
N GLU A 439 16.62 -7.15 15.36
CA GLU A 439 17.73 -6.38 15.97
C GLU A 439 17.58 -4.89 15.71
N PHE A 440 17.27 -4.49 14.47
CA PHE A 440 16.97 -3.11 14.11
C PHE A 440 15.78 -2.57 14.91
N ALA A 441 14.68 -3.29 14.99
CA ALA A 441 13.45 -2.90 15.67
C ALA A 441 13.66 -2.76 17.20
N GLN A 442 14.50 -3.59 17.78
CA GLN A 442 14.80 -3.55 19.22
C GLN A 442 15.31 -2.18 19.68
N ARG A 443 16.03 -1.46 18.84
CA ARG A 443 16.53 -0.09 19.13
C ARG A 443 15.41 0.91 19.45
N TYR A 444 14.20 0.67 18.93
CA TYR A 444 13.05 1.55 19.04
C TYR A 444 11.96 1.02 19.99
N PHE A 445 11.88 -0.29 20.14
CA PHE A 445 10.84 -0.92 20.94
C PHE A 445 11.21 -1.10 22.42
N THR A 446 12.49 -1.01 22.78
CA THR A 446 12.96 -1.11 24.17
C THR A 446 13.12 0.24 24.89
N ARG A 447 12.97 1.36 24.15
CA ARG A 447 13.11 2.72 24.71
C ARG A 447 11.82 3.28 25.27
#